data_f45eb8f49e4ee761ce1cdd0cb61b27ad
#
_entry.id   f45eb8f49e4ee761ce1cdd0cb61b27ad
#
_cell.length_a   1.000
_cell.length_b   1.000
_cell.length_c   1.000
_cell.angle_alpha   90.00
_cell.angle_beta   90.00
_cell.angle_gamma   90.00
#
_symmetry.space_group_name_H-M   'P 1'
#
loop_
_entity.id
_entity.type
_entity.pdbx_description
1 polymer ?
#
loop_
_entity_poly.entity_id
_entity_poly.type
_entity_poly.pdbx_seq_one_letter_code
_entity_poly.pdbx_strand_id
1 'polypeptide(L)'
;MTNDMHVLEKEEVESDDFIQQPQAAETLFVNEFIDGILDPSQKMLGPLKDGGTIIANTTPGCWGPMLTPTIRGGHEVTKPVFVEGAEVGDAIVIKIKSIQVTSLATSSGHDEAIVDRFIGDPFVSVKCPGCGKLHPSTVVKGIGPHAIRCSTCDTETAPFKMTNGYTMALDHKGQMGVTVGREGARRIALDAKNYMRTPENSVQNPVVALAPSDLVGVLARMRPFLGQLGTTPSKAMPDSHNAGDFGSFLIGAPHEYAFTQEELDLHRTDGHMDISRVREGATIICPVKVPGGGVYIGDMHAMQGDGEIAGHTTDVAGIVQLQVKVLKKVALEGPILLPNVEDLPYTAKPFTKEEKRRARELAEEFGVKQVEDAFPVSVIGSGKTLNEATDNAISRAAKLFEMSEPEVLNRATITGSIEIGRHPGVVTATFQVPKTVLKKVRIYKTIKKQYD
;
A
#
# COMPACT_ATOMS: atom_id res chain seq x y z
N MET A 1 75.74 -43.93 -7.18
CA MET A 1 74.62 -44.22 -6.31
C MET A 1 73.94 -42.85 -6.03
N THR A 2 72.99 -42.50 -6.87
CA THR A 2 72.30 -41.22 -6.90
C THR A 2 70.89 -41.46 -6.37
N ASN A 3 70.55 -40.77 -5.29
CA ASN A 3 69.19 -40.76 -4.73
C ASN A 3 68.37 -39.70 -5.47
N ASP A 4 67.39 -40.12 -6.23
CA ASP A 4 66.37 -39.25 -6.76
C ASP A 4 65.24 -39.05 -5.68
N MET A 5 65.11 -37.85 -5.21
CA MET A 5 63.97 -37.43 -4.42
C MET A 5 62.87 -36.87 -5.35
N HIS A 6 61.78 -37.61 -5.48
CA HIS A 6 60.56 -37.10 -6.12
C HIS A 6 59.87 -36.09 -5.19
N VAL A 7 59.80 -34.86 -5.68
CA VAL A 7 58.94 -33.81 -5.06
C VAL A 7 57.53 -34.02 -5.62
N LEU A 8 56.59 -34.28 -4.72
CA LEU A 8 55.15 -34.29 -5.03
C LEU A 8 54.66 -32.83 -5.04
N GLU A 9 54.30 -32.34 -6.23
CA GLU A 9 53.59 -31.10 -6.37
C GLU A 9 52.19 -31.27 -5.79
N LYS A 10 51.80 -30.33 -4.90
CA LYS A 10 50.42 -30.20 -4.42
C LYS A 10 49.59 -29.53 -5.49
N GLU A 11 48.67 -30.28 -6.10
CA GLU A 11 47.56 -29.66 -6.84
C GLU A 11 46.66 -28.90 -5.86
N GLU A 12 46.61 -27.57 -6.02
CA GLU A 12 45.61 -26.74 -5.42
C GLU A 12 44.29 -27.02 -6.15
N VAL A 13 43.37 -27.69 -5.48
CA VAL A 13 41.98 -27.81 -5.91
C VAL A 13 41.31 -26.48 -5.57
N GLU A 14 41.20 -25.62 -6.57
CA GLU A 14 40.25 -24.49 -6.52
C GLU A 14 38.82 -25.06 -6.40
N SER A 15 38.24 -24.97 -5.22
CA SER A 15 36.82 -25.23 -5.06
C SER A 15 36.04 -24.01 -5.60
N ASP A 16 35.66 -24.09 -6.87
CA ASP A 16 34.62 -23.23 -7.41
C ASP A 16 33.29 -23.57 -6.71
N ASP A 17 33.04 -22.92 -5.57
CA ASP A 17 31.72 -22.84 -4.98
C ASP A 17 30.86 -21.95 -5.90
N PHE A 18 30.34 -22.56 -6.96
CA PHE A 18 29.22 -22.00 -7.72
C PHE A 18 28.03 -21.89 -6.77
N ILE A 19 27.88 -20.75 -6.12
CA ILE A 19 26.61 -20.36 -5.51
C ILE A 19 25.60 -20.23 -6.66
N GLN A 20 24.87 -21.31 -6.93
CA GLN A 20 23.77 -21.26 -7.90
C GLN A 20 22.79 -20.19 -7.42
N GLN A 21 22.63 -19.14 -8.21
CA GLN A 21 21.58 -18.16 -7.96
C GLN A 21 20.23 -18.90 -7.93
N PRO A 22 19.36 -18.64 -6.95
CA PRO A 22 18.08 -19.32 -6.87
C PRO A 22 17.28 -19.10 -8.16
N GLN A 23 16.75 -20.19 -8.72
CA GLN A 23 15.93 -20.12 -9.92
C GLN A 23 14.64 -19.35 -9.60
N ALA A 24 14.26 -18.39 -10.47
CA ALA A 24 13.06 -17.58 -10.28
C ALA A 24 11.77 -18.44 -10.31
N ALA A 25 10.90 -18.24 -9.33
CA ALA A 25 9.63 -18.94 -9.20
C ALA A 25 8.55 -18.35 -10.11
N GLU A 26 7.60 -19.16 -10.57
CA GLU A 26 6.41 -18.69 -11.29
C GLU A 26 5.31 -18.24 -10.34
N THR A 27 5.23 -18.86 -9.16
CA THR A 27 4.32 -18.49 -8.07
C THR A 27 5.11 -18.43 -6.77
N LEU A 28 4.92 -17.36 -6.01
CA LEU A 28 5.51 -17.19 -4.69
C LEU A 28 4.40 -17.05 -3.64
N PHE A 29 4.48 -17.90 -2.61
CA PHE A 29 3.62 -17.81 -1.44
C PHE A 29 4.31 -16.96 -0.38
N VAL A 30 3.66 -15.89 0.07
CA VAL A 30 4.20 -14.92 1.02
C VAL A 30 3.44 -15.00 2.33
N ASN A 31 4.15 -15.40 3.39
CA ASN A 31 3.68 -15.43 4.78
C ASN A 31 4.80 -14.99 5.74
N GLU A 32 5.71 -14.16 5.24
CA GLU A 32 6.73 -13.45 6.01
C GLU A 32 6.42 -11.97 6.00
N PHE A 33 6.64 -11.34 7.15
CA PHE A 33 6.35 -9.93 7.38
C PHE A 33 7.61 -9.20 7.82
N ILE A 34 7.59 -7.88 7.71
CA ILE A 34 8.64 -7.00 8.21
C ILE A 34 8.07 -6.11 9.32
N ASP A 35 8.97 -5.50 10.07
CA ASP A 35 8.68 -4.70 11.25
C ASP A 35 8.22 -3.25 10.94
N GLY A 36 7.61 -3.02 9.78
CA GLY A 36 7.09 -1.73 9.36
C GLY A 36 8.14 -0.77 8.79
N ILE A 37 9.38 -1.22 8.60
CA ILE A 37 10.42 -0.43 7.93
C ILE A 37 10.73 -1.03 6.56
N LEU A 38 10.45 -0.25 5.52
CA LEU A 38 10.87 -0.58 4.15
C LEU A 38 12.33 -0.19 3.97
N ASP A 39 13.23 -1.16 4.10
CA ASP A 39 14.67 -0.95 3.95
C ASP A 39 15.17 -1.61 2.67
N PRO A 40 15.71 -0.83 1.69
CA PRO A 40 16.22 -1.36 0.44
C PRO A 40 17.42 -2.31 0.61
N SER A 41 18.09 -2.31 1.75
CA SER A 41 19.20 -3.22 2.06
C SER A 41 18.76 -4.59 2.55
N GLN A 42 17.50 -4.75 2.95
CA GLN A 42 16.97 -6.02 3.44
C GLN A 42 16.80 -7.03 2.29
N LYS A 43 17.12 -8.30 2.60
CA LYS A 43 16.93 -9.39 1.64
C LYS A 43 15.45 -9.56 1.32
N MET A 44 15.10 -9.45 0.06
CA MET A 44 13.76 -9.69 -0.47
C MET A 44 13.48 -11.20 -0.62
N LEU A 45 12.19 -11.56 -0.70
CA LEU A 45 11.74 -12.91 -1.07
C LEU A 45 11.89 -13.13 -2.59
N GLY A 46 11.97 -14.37 -2.99
CA GLY A 46 12.06 -14.75 -4.39
C GLY A 46 13.49 -15.09 -4.83
N PRO A 47 13.88 -14.92 -6.12
CA PRO A 47 13.22 -14.10 -7.15
C PRO A 47 11.91 -14.69 -7.71
N LEU A 48 10.98 -13.82 -8.08
CA LEU A 48 9.75 -14.14 -8.81
C LEU A 48 9.96 -13.80 -10.29
N LYS A 49 9.57 -14.70 -11.21
CA LYS A 49 9.64 -14.44 -12.64
C LYS A 49 8.81 -13.22 -13.06
N ASP A 50 9.25 -12.48 -14.09
CA ASP A 50 8.41 -11.51 -14.78
C ASP A 50 7.16 -12.21 -15.35
N GLY A 51 5.98 -11.69 -15.01
CA GLY A 51 4.69 -12.32 -15.30
C GLY A 51 4.19 -13.30 -14.22
N GLY A 52 4.97 -13.54 -13.18
CA GLY A 52 4.64 -14.46 -12.08
C GLY A 52 3.52 -13.98 -11.16
N THR A 53 3.14 -14.86 -10.25
CA THR A 53 2.02 -14.67 -9.31
C THR A 53 2.52 -14.61 -7.87
N ILE A 54 2.04 -13.64 -7.10
CA ILE A 54 2.20 -13.56 -5.64
C ILE A 54 0.88 -13.99 -5.02
N ILE A 55 0.92 -14.94 -4.09
CA ILE A 55 -0.20 -15.29 -3.21
C ILE A 55 0.27 -14.98 -1.79
N ALA A 56 -0.33 -13.98 -1.17
CA ALA A 56 0.11 -13.48 0.12
C ALA A 56 -0.99 -13.53 1.18
N ASN A 57 -0.63 -13.93 2.38
CA ASN A 57 -1.37 -13.53 3.55
C ASN A 57 -1.09 -12.04 3.82
N THR A 58 -2.14 -11.31 4.21
CA THR A 58 -2.02 -9.89 4.58
C THR A 58 -2.44 -9.70 6.02
N THR A 59 -1.88 -8.67 6.63
CA THR A 59 -2.19 -8.24 7.99
C THR A 59 -3.10 -7.02 7.97
N PRO A 60 -3.94 -6.82 9.00
CA PRO A 60 -4.57 -5.53 9.25
C PRO A 60 -3.45 -4.48 9.41
N GLY A 61 -3.73 -3.23 9.05
CA GLY A 61 -2.72 -2.18 9.06
C GLY A 61 -2.76 -1.31 10.30
N CYS A 62 -3.69 -0.43 10.35
CA CYS A 62 -3.82 0.69 11.28
C CYS A 62 -3.53 0.38 12.75
N TRP A 63 -3.38 1.44 13.55
CA TRP A 63 -3.01 1.37 14.98
C TRP A 63 -1.62 0.79 15.24
N GLY A 64 -0.71 0.81 14.23
CA GLY A 64 0.60 0.18 14.20
C GLY A 64 1.33 0.11 15.53
N PRO A 65 1.88 1.20 16.09
CA PRO A 65 2.64 1.15 17.36
C PRO A 65 1.82 0.72 18.56
N MET A 66 0.49 0.81 18.51
CA MET A 66 -0.39 0.32 19.57
C MET A 66 -0.59 -1.19 19.49
N LEU A 67 -0.69 -1.74 18.30
CA LEU A 67 -1.00 -3.15 18.07
C LEU A 67 0.21 -4.02 17.73
N THR A 68 1.26 -3.43 17.16
CA THR A 68 2.48 -4.11 16.71
C THR A 68 3.62 -3.88 17.70
N PRO A 69 3.87 -4.81 18.61
CA PRO A 69 4.65 -4.57 19.83
C PRO A 69 6.13 -4.27 19.60
N THR A 70 6.66 -4.59 18.43
CA THR A 70 8.08 -4.39 18.11
C THR A 70 8.30 -3.42 16.95
N ILE A 71 7.24 -2.96 16.31
CA ILE A 71 7.31 -2.13 15.12
C ILE A 71 7.57 -0.68 15.49
N ARG A 72 8.51 -0.07 14.77
CA ARG A 72 8.94 1.33 14.94
C ARG A 72 8.32 2.29 13.94
N GLY A 73 7.20 1.94 13.38
CA GLY A 73 6.53 2.82 12.43
C GLY A 73 5.53 2.09 11.57
N GLY A 74 4.36 2.67 11.45
CA GLY A 74 3.32 2.23 10.54
C GLY A 74 2.80 0.83 10.80
N HIS A 75 2.81 0.03 9.76
CA HIS A 75 2.09 -1.23 9.69
C HIS A 75 3.06 -2.42 9.61
N GLU A 76 2.58 -3.57 9.97
CA GLU A 76 3.22 -4.82 9.59
C GLU A 76 2.82 -5.12 8.14
N VAL A 77 3.78 -5.14 7.22
CA VAL A 77 3.55 -5.46 5.82
C VAL A 77 4.32 -6.70 5.41
N THR A 78 3.94 -7.31 4.29
CA THR A 78 4.66 -8.47 3.77
C THR A 78 6.11 -8.13 3.47
N LYS A 79 7.00 -9.08 3.69
CA LYS A 79 8.38 -8.96 3.25
C LYS A 79 8.42 -8.76 1.73
N PRO A 80 9.14 -7.73 1.23
CA PRO A 80 9.15 -7.39 -0.17
C PRO A 80 9.60 -8.53 -1.09
N VAL A 81 8.96 -8.65 -2.25
CA VAL A 81 9.23 -9.68 -3.28
C VAL A 81 10.10 -9.10 -4.38
N PHE A 82 11.23 -9.74 -4.64
CA PHE A 82 12.10 -9.43 -5.77
C PHE A 82 11.50 -9.97 -7.08
N VAL A 83 11.25 -9.11 -8.05
CA VAL A 83 10.77 -9.47 -9.38
C VAL A 83 11.96 -9.51 -10.34
N GLU A 84 12.18 -10.67 -10.97
CA GLU A 84 13.29 -10.88 -11.90
C GLU A 84 13.25 -9.88 -13.06
N GLY A 85 14.40 -9.29 -13.37
CA GLY A 85 14.58 -8.35 -14.46
C GLY A 85 14.03 -6.93 -14.20
N ALA A 86 13.48 -6.63 -13.04
CA ALA A 86 13.10 -5.26 -12.69
C ALA A 86 14.34 -4.47 -12.26
N GLU A 87 14.60 -3.36 -12.94
CA GLU A 87 15.75 -2.47 -12.71
C GLU A 87 15.30 -1.06 -12.41
N VAL A 88 16.13 -0.28 -11.71
CA VAL A 88 15.84 1.13 -11.43
C VAL A 88 15.54 1.90 -12.72
N GLY A 89 14.41 2.61 -12.75
CA GLY A 89 13.90 3.31 -13.94
C GLY A 89 12.95 2.47 -14.81
N ASP A 90 12.64 1.24 -14.38
CA ASP A 90 11.50 0.47 -14.90
C ASP A 90 10.24 0.77 -14.07
N ALA A 91 9.12 0.14 -14.45
CA ALA A 91 7.92 0.06 -13.63
C ALA A 91 7.45 -1.40 -13.49
N ILE A 92 6.73 -1.70 -12.39
CA ILE A 92 6.06 -2.98 -12.21
C ILE A 92 4.55 -2.77 -12.30
N VAL A 93 3.91 -3.48 -13.22
CA VAL A 93 2.45 -3.64 -13.29
C VAL A 93 2.05 -4.68 -12.28
N ILE A 94 1.11 -4.38 -11.41
CA ILE A 94 0.55 -5.29 -10.43
C ILE A 94 -0.97 -5.38 -10.69
N LYS A 95 -1.42 -6.53 -11.15
CA LYS A 95 -2.85 -6.85 -11.34
C LYS A 95 -3.38 -7.55 -10.10
N ILE A 96 -4.37 -6.96 -9.45
CA ILE A 96 -5.05 -7.58 -8.30
C ILE A 96 -6.05 -8.60 -8.84
N LYS A 97 -5.78 -9.88 -8.59
CA LYS A 97 -6.58 -11.00 -9.11
C LYS A 97 -7.71 -11.38 -8.19
N SER A 98 -7.46 -11.38 -6.88
CA SER A 98 -8.47 -11.64 -5.86
C SER A 98 -8.05 -11.06 -4.52
N ILE A 99 -9.05 -10.69 -3.72
CA ILE A 99 -8.92 -10.29 -2.32
C ILE A 99 -9.97 -11.05 -1.52
N GLN A 100 -9.54 -11.87 -0.57
CA GLN A 100 -10.40 -12.64 0.31
C GLN A 100 -10.19 -12.23 1.76
N VAL A 101 -11.17 -11.58 2.37
CA VAL A 101 -11.16 -11.27 3.81
C VAL A 101 -11.25 -12.55 4.62
N THR A 102 -10.38 -12.76 5.59
CA THR A 102 -10.41 -13.88 6.52
C THR A 102 -10.93 -13.49 7.90
N SER A 103 -10.80 -12.24 8.30
CA SER A 103 -11.33 -11.71 9.55
C SER A 103 -12.84 -11.79 9.63
N LEU A 104 -13.37 -12.10 10.82
CA LEU A 104 -14.81 -12.16 11.12
C LEU A 104 -15.28 -10.93 11.92
N ALA A 105 -14.35 -10.14 12.44
CA ALA A 105 -14.62 -8.89 13.12
C ALA A 105 -13.39 -7.99 13.04
N THR A 106 -13.63 -6.70 13.23
CA THR A 106 -12.61 -5.65 13.34
C THR A 106 -13.03 -4.62 14.37
N SER A 107 -12.11 -3.74 14.78
CA SER A 107 -12.42 -2.57 15.59
C SER A 107 -11.68 -1.37 15.06
N SER A 108 -12.30 -0.21 15.18
CA SER A 108 -11.70 1.07 14.82
C SER A 108 -12.37 2.22 15.58
N GLY A 109 -11.94 3.44 15.31
CA GLY A 109 -12.48 4.66 15.91
C GLY A 109 -11.70 5.88 15.44
N HIS A 110 -12.06 7.04 15.93
CA HIS A 110 -11.23 8.23 15.78
C HIS A 110 -10.11 8.20 16.83
N ASP A 111 -8.88 8.50 16.43
CA ASP A 111 -7.73 8.55 17.32
C ASP A 111 -7.50 9.95 17.91
N GLU A 112 -7.13 9.97 19.18
CA GLU A 112 -6.59 11.13 19.84
C GLU A 112 -5.20 10.79 20.36
N ALA A 113 -4.17 11.48 19.85
CA ALA A 113 -2.81 11.29 20.32
C ALA A 113 -2.67 11.70 21.79
N ILE A 114 -2.04 10.85 22.61
CA ILE A 114 -1.80 11.11 24.02
C ILE A 114 -0.43 11.75 24.18
N VAL A 115 -0.42 13.00 24.63
CA VAL A 115 0.82 13.77 24.88
C VAL A 115 1.75 13.00 25.84
N ASP A 116 3.07 13.11 25.64
CA ASP A 116 4.14 12.45 26.38
C ASP A 116 4.28 10.93 26.18
N ARG A 117 3.48 10.31 25.32
CA ARG A 117 3.61 8.89 24.95
C ARG A 117 4.36 8.61 23.65
N PHE A 118 4.87 9.64 23.01
CA PHE A 118 5.64 9.53 21.75
C PHE A 118 6.70 10.62 21.65
N ILE A 119 7.62 10.48 20.68
CA ILE A 119 8.63 11.48 20.38
C ILE A 119 8.46 11.88 18.92
N GLY A 120 8.02 13.12 18.68
CA GLY A 120 7.79 13.68 17.36
C GLY A 120 6.52 13.13 16.71
N ASP A 121 6.57 11.93 16.19
CA ASP A 121 5.47 11.28 15.47
C ASP A 121 4.98 10.04 16.24
N PRO A 122 3.69 9.99 16.66
CA PRO A 122 3.15 8.86 17.42
C PRO A 122 3.07 7.55 16.62
N PHE A 123 3.15 7.61 15.29
CA PHE A 123 3.19 6.43 14.41
C PHE A 123 4.58 5.81 14.28
N VAL A 124 5.62 6.51 14.70
CA VAL A 124 7.02 6.09 14.54
C VAL A 124 7.72 5.87 15.88
N SER A 125 7.46 6.71 16.87
CA SER A 125 8.31 6.80 18.06
C SER A 125 7.52 6.80 19.36
N VAL A 126 7.12 5.61 19.80
CA VAL A 126 6.34 5.39 21.04
C VAL A 126 7.25 5.33 22.26
N LYS A 127 6.81 5.96 23.35
CA LYS A 127 7.47 5.98 24.66
C LYS A 127 6.54 5.41 25.73
N CYS A 128 7.02 4.42 26.50
CA CYS A 128 6.27 3.91 27.64
C CYS A 128 6.15 4.98 28.74
N PRO A 129 4.95 5.35 29.19
CA PRO A 129 4.77 6.36 30.23
C PRO A 129 5.22 5.89 31.60
N GLY A 130 5.33 4.57 31.85
CA GLY A 130 5.74 4.01 33.13
C GLY A 130 7.26 3.92 33.30
N CYS A 131 7.95 3.30 32.35
CA CYS A 131 9.40 3.07 32.47
C CYS A 131 10.25 3.93 31.53
N GLY A 132 9.66 4.76 30.69
CA GLY A 132 10.37 5.66 29.76
C GLY A 132 11.04 4.96 28.58
N LYS A 133 10.88 3.63 28.43
CA LYS A 133 11.48 2.88 27.33
C LYS A 133 10.89 3.34 26.01
N LEU A 134 11.75 3.63 25.03
CA LEU A 134 11.34 3.85 23.64
C LEU A 134 11.06 2.51 22.97
N HIS A 135 10.07 2.50 22.08
CA HIS A 135 9.61 1.31 21.36
C HIS A 135 9.46 0.09 22.30
N PRO A 136 8.62 0.18 23.34
CA PRO A 136 8.45 -0.93 24.28
C PRO A 136 7.79 -2.09 23.56
N SER A 137 8.29 -3.31 23.78
CA SER A 137 7.52 -4.50 23.45
C SER A 137 6.23 -4.52 24.24
N THR A 138 5.11 -4.88 23.62
CA THR A 138 3.79 -4.90 24.26
C THR A 138 3.18 -6.29 24.32
N VAL A 139 2.26 -6.47 25.24
CA VAL A 139 1.46 -7.69 25.41
C VAL A 139 0.01 -7.31 25.66
N VAL A 140 -0.92 -8.17 25.24
CA VAL A 140 -2.33 -8.02 25.56
C VAL A 140 -2.63 -8.65 26.91
N LYS A 141 -3.15 -7.88 27.87
CA LYS A 141 -3.62 -8.37 29.17
C LYS A 141 -5.08 -7.97 29.38
N GLY A 142 -5.95 -8.96 29.35
CA GLY A 142 -7.39 -8.73 29.45
C GLY A 142 -7.99 -8.17 28.16
N ILE A 143 -9.06 -7.39 28.30
CA ILE A 143 -9.79 -6.73 27.21
C ILE A 143 -10.14 -5.29 27.61
N GLY A 144 -10.37 -4.44 26.62
CA GLY A 144 -10.75 -3.04 26.83
C GLY A 144 -9.61 -2.05 26.55
N PRO A 145 -9.84 -0.75 26.72
CA PRO A 145 -8.93 0.31 26.25
C PRO A 145 -7.54 0.27 26.88
N HIS A 146 -7.35 -0.47 27.96
CA HIS A 146 -6.08 -0.60 28.65
C HIS A 146 -5.43 -1.97 28.49
N ALA A 147 -5.90 -2.77 27.52
CA ALA A 147 -5.41 -4.15 27.33
C ALA A 147 -3.98 -4.23 26.79
N ILE A 148 -3.51 -3.24 26.04
CA ILE A 148 -2.15 -3.19 25.49
C ILE A 148 -1.20 -2.62 26.54
N ARG A 149 -0.25 -3.43 26.98
CA ARG A 149 0.65 -3.11 28.10
C ARG A 149 2.11 -3.35 27.77
N CYS A 150 2.96 -2.50 28.32
CA CYS A 150 4.41 -2.67 28.24
C CYS A 150 4.83 -4.00 28.87
N SER A 151 5.56 -4.82 28.13
CA SER A 151 6.07 -6.12 28.63
C SER A 151 7.08 -5.99 29.77
N THR A 152 7.71 -4.80 29.93
CA THR A 152 8.74 -4.55 30.94
C THR A 152 8.15 -4.09 32.28
N CYS A 153 7.18 -3.18 32.29
CA CYS A 153 6.69 -2.56 33.53
C CYS A 153 5.17 -2.67 33.73
N ASP A 154 4.48 -3.34 32.82
CA ASP A 154 3.04 -3.58 32.87
C ASP A 154 2.17 -2.32 32.83
N THR A 155 2.72 -1.17 32.44
CA THR A 155 1.96 0.06 32.25
C THR A 155 1.26 0.04 30.89
N GLU A 156 0.03 0.51 30.81
CA GLU A 156 -0.65 0.74 29.55
C GLU A 156 0.14 1.79 28.74
N THR A 157 0.41 1.51 27.45
CA THR A 157 1.40 2.26 26.68
C THR A 157 0.95 2.66 25.28
N ALA A 158 -0.36 2.56 24.98
CA ALA A 158 -0.87 3.03 23.70
C ALA A 158 -0.60 4.52 23.50
N PRO A 159 -0.08 4.95 22.33
CA PRO A 159 0.16 6.37 22.05
C PRO A 159 -1.13 7.13 21.69
N PHE A 160 -2.21 6.40 21.43
CA PHE A 160 -3.52 6.93 21.06
C PHE A 160 -4.60 6.49 22.02
N LYS A 161 -5.62 7.31 22.14
CA LYS A 161 -6.91 6.95 22.71
C LYS A 161 -7.91 6.85 21.56
N MET A 162 -8.54 5.69 21.44
CA MET A 162 -9.63 5.48 20.49
C MET A 162 -10.91 6.12 21.04
N THR A 163 -11.48 7.06 20.29
CA THR A 163 -12.73 7.78 20.68
C THR A 163 -13.83 7.51 19.67
N ASN A 164 -15.09 7.49 20.14
CA ASN A 164 -16.25 7.08 19.32
C ASN A 164 -15.98 5.77 18.56
N GLY A 165 -15.28 4.87 19.23
CA GLY A 165 -14.84 3.62 18.66
C GLY A 165 -15.97 2.61 18.51
N TYR A 166 -15.73 1.65 17.65
CA TYR A 166 -16.67 0.57 17.36
C TYR A 166 -15.98 -0.76 17.15
N THR A 167 -16.65 -1.83 17.51
CA THR A 167 -16.35 -3.18 17.08
C THR A 167 -17.39 -3.58 16.06
N MET A 168 -16.96 -4.06 14.90
CA MET A 168 -17.82 -4.47 13.80
C MET A 168 -17.70 -5.97 13.57
N ALA A 169 -18.83 -6.67 13.58
CA ALA A 169 -18.91 -8.04 13.12
C ALA A 169 -19.11 -8.06 11.61
N LEU A 170 -18.38 -8.94 10.91
CA LEU A 170 -18.41 -9.10 9.46
C LEU A 170 -19.18 -10.38 9.10
N ASP A 171 -19.95 -10.35 8.01
CA ASP A 171 -20.66 -11.53 7.57
C ASP A 171 -19.73 -12.56 6.89
N HIS A 172 -20.09 -13.83 6.95
CA HIS A 172 -19.29 -14.91 6.36
C HIS A 172 -19.25 -14.88 4.81
N LYS A 173 -20.13 -14.09 4.18
CA LYS A 173 -20.14 -13.91 2.72
C LYS A 173 -19.24 -12.75 2.28
N GLY A 174 -18.69 -12.02 3.23
CA GLY A 174 -17.83 -10.86 2.93
C GLY A 174 -18.58 -9.70 2.26
N GLN A 175 -19.87 -9.52 2.55
CA GLN A 175 -20.72 -8.50 1.89
C GLN A 175 -21.07 -7.35 2.80
N MET A 176 -21.20 -7.59 4.09
CA MET A 176 -21.68 -6.58 5.05
C MET A 176 -20.99 -6.71 6.41
N GLY A 177 -20.94 -5.58 7.11
CA GLY A 177 -20.56 -5.50 8.51
C GLY A 177 -21.59 -4.73 9.32
N VAL A 178 -21.69 -5.02 10.61
CA VAL A 178 -22.53 -4.29 11.55
C VAL A 178 -21.79 -4.01 12.85
N THR A 179 -21.84 -2.77 13.33
CA THR A 179 -21.23 -2.41 14.61
C THR A 179 -22.08 -2.97 15.77
N VAL A 180 -21.38 -3.59 16.72
CA VAL A 180 -22.02 -4.33 17.82
C VAL A 180 -21.96 -3.53 19.13
N GLY A 181 -22.92 -3.77 20.01
CA GLY A 181 -22.94 -3.19 21.34
C GLY A 181 -21.92 -3.84 22.28
N ARG A 182 -21.82 -3.31 23.49
CA ARG A 182 -20.82 -3.67 24.51
C ARG A 182 -20.67 -5.17 24.76
N GLU A 183 -21.79 -5.91 24.81
CA GLU A 183 -21.77 -7.35 25.05
C GLU A 183 -21.17 -8.10 23.84
N GLY A 184 -21.57 -7.72 22.61
CA GLY A 184 -21.01 -8.25 21.38
C GLY A 184 -19.52 -7.97 21.23
N ALA A 185 -19.10 -6.72 21.50
CA ALA A 185 -17.71 -6.32 21.47
C ALA A 185 -16.87 -7.08 22.51
N ARG A 186 -17.41 -7.25 23.73
CA ARG A 186 -16.75 -8.05 24.76
C ARG A 186 -16.60 -9.51 24.36
N ARG A 187 -17.63 -10.13 23.78
CA ARG A 187 -17.57 -11.53 23.29
C ARG A 187 -16.50 -11.69 22.22
N ILE A 188 -16.44 -10.77 21.26
CA ILE A 188 -15.42 -10.76 20.20
C ILE A 188 -14.02 -10.59 20.80
N ALA A 189 -13.85 -9.65 21.72
CA ALA A 189 -12.56 -9.37 22.36
C ALA A 189 -12.01 -10.55 23.20
N LEU A 190 -12.88 -11.32 23.84
CA LEU A 190 -12.48 -12.52 24.57
C LEU A 190 -11.93 -13.64 23.68
N ASP A 191 -12.27 -13.62 22.40
CA ASP A 191 -11.83 -14.58 21.40
C ASP A 191 -11.16 -13.89 20.21
N ALA A 192 -10.38 -12.85 20.50
CA ALA A 192 -9.84 -11.89 19.55
C ALA A 192 -9.07 -12.53 18.39
N LYS A 193 -8.22 -13.53 18.67
CA LYS A 193 -7.43 -14.23 17.66
C LYS A 193 -8.33 -14.94 16.62
N ASN A 194 -9.40 -15.61 17.07
CA ASN A 194 -10.30 -16.33 16.18
C ASN A 194 -11.18 -15.38 15.35
N TYR A 195 -11.46 -14.19 15.85
CA TYR A 195 -12.23 -13.18 15.09
C TYR A 195 -11.35 -12.40 14.11
N MET A 196 -10.17 -11.93 14.51
CA MET A 196 -9.25 -11.18 13.62
C MET A 196 -8.58 -12.08 12.59
N ARG A 197 -8.25 -13.32 12.94
CA ARG A 197 -7.58 -14.29 12.06
C ARG A 197 -6.33 -13.73 11.37
N THR A 198 -5.53 -12.99 12.14
CA THR A 198 -4.23 -12.54 11.66
C THR A 198 -3.38 -13.74 11.25
N PRO A 199 -2.52 -13.62 10.23
CA PRO A 199 -1.61 -14.70 9.84
C PRO A 199 -0.78 -15.21 11.02
N GLU A 200 -0.42 -16.50 11.01
CA GLU A 200 0.31 -17.14 12.11
C GLU A 200 1.64 -16.43 12.45
N ASN A 201 2.35 -15.95 11.42
CA ASN A 201 3.62 -15.25 11.57
C ASN A 201 3.48 -13.75 11.88
N SER A 202 2.25 -13.23 11.98
CA SER A 202 2.00 -11.85 12.37
C SER A 202 2.31 -11.65 13.85
N VAL A 203 2.97 -10.53 14.17
CA VAL A 203 3.25 -10.12 15.55
C VAL A 203 2.18 -9.19 16.10
N GLN A 204 1.17 -8.84 15.31
CA GLN A 204 0.13 -7.89 15.71
C GLN A 204 -0.74 -8.43 16.85
N ASN A 205 -1.03 -7.55 17.80
CA ASN A 205 -2.09 -7.76 18.77
C ASN A 205 -3.44 -7.49 18.09
N PRO A 206 -4.46 -8.33 18.29
CA PRO A 206 -5.78 -8.10 17.68
C PRO A 206 -6.44 -6.82 18.22
N VAL A 207 -6.74 -5.84 17.36
CA VAL A 207 -7.39 -4.57 17.76
C VAL A 207 -8.73 -4.77 18.46
N VAL A 208 -9.48 -5.81 18.13
CA VAL A 208 -10.75 -6.13 18.78
C VAL A 208 -10.60 -6.41 20.28
N ALA A 209 -9.37 -6.68 20.78
CA ALA A 209 -9.10 -6.82 22.21
C ALA A 209 -9.42 -5.54 23.00
N LEU A 210 -9.42 -4.37 22.35
CA LEU A 210 -9.80 -3.08 22.94
C LEU A 210 -11.30 -2.94 23.15
N ALA A 211 -12.14 -3.75 22.51
CA ALA A 211 -13.60 -3.82 22.64
C ALA A 211 -14.33 -2.46 22.59
N PRO A 212 -14.00 -1.52 21.70
CA PRO A 212 -14.73 -0.26 21.62
C PRO A 212 -16.17 -0.51 21.15
N SER A 213 -17.13 0.25 21.68
CA SER A 213 -18.56 0.03 21.42
C SER A 213 -19.41 1.28 21.55
N ASP A 214 -18.87 2.44 21.18
CA ASP A 214 -19.60 3.71 21.25
C ASP A 214 -20.61 3.85 20.11
N LEU A 215 -20.24 3.39 18.89
CA LEU A 215 -21.14 3.34 17.73
C LEU A 215 -21.75 1.95 17.60
N VAL A 216 -23.09 1.85 17.68
CA VAL A 216 -23.81 0.58 17.68
C VAL A 216 -24.90 0.58 16.60
N GLY A 217 -25.00 -0.53 15.85
CA GLY A 217 -26.04 -0.73 14.84
C GLY A 217 -25.77 -0.04 13.50
N VAL A 218 -24.58 0.48 13.30
CA VAL A 218 -24.16 1.01 11.97
C VAL A 218 -23.96 -0.15 11.02
N LEU A 219 -24.66 -0.10 9.89
CA LEU A 219 -24.57 -1.08 8.82
C LEU A 219 -23.68 -0.57 7.70
N ALA A 220 -22.70 -1.37 7.28
CA ALA A 220 -21.80 -1.03 6.19
C ALA A 220 -21.71 -2.15 5.15
N ARG A 221 -21.54 -1.80 3.88
CA ARG A 221 -21.23 -2.75 2.82
C ARG A 221 -19.73 -2.99 2.78
N MET A 222 -19.32 -4.24 2.66
CA MET A 222 -17.92 -4.59 2.43
C MET A 222 -17.54 -4.37 0.97
N ARG A 223 -16.37 -3.79 0.78
CA ARG A 223 -15.70 -3.61 -0.51
C ARG A 223 -14.20 -3.66 -0.24
N PRO A 224 -13.63 -4.87 -0.06
CA PRO A 224 -12.25 -5.04 0.36
C PRO A 224 -11.26 -4.45 -0.64
N PHE A 225 -10.20 -3.82 -0.12
CA PHE A 225 -9.13 -3.23 -0.91
C PHE A 225 -7.81 -3.23 -0.12
N LEU A 226 -6.73 -2.84 -0.79
CA LEU A 226 -5.40 -2.75 -0.20
C LEU A 226 -5.05 -1.28 0.05
N GLY A 227 -4.96 -0.87 1.30
CA GLY A 227 -4.46 0.45 1.70
C GLY A 227 -3.00 0.60 1.32
N GLN A 228 -2.22 -0.50 1.46
CA GLN A 228 -0.84 -0.56 1.02
C GLN A 228 -0.61 -1.61 -0.06
N LEU A 229 -0.14 -1.15 -1.20
CA LEU A 229 0.36 -1.96 -2.30
C LEU A 229 1.37 -1.13 -3.10
N GLY A 230 2.64 -1.55 -3.11
CA GLY A 230 3.65 -0.78 -3.80
C GLY A 230 4.98 -1.49 -3.94
N THR A 231 5.99 -0.69 -4.22
CA THR A 231 7.39 -1.10 -4.36
C THR A 231 8.25 -0.45 -3.28
N THR A 232 9.38 -1.06 -2.98
CA THR A 232 10.30 -0.60 -1.93
C THR A 232 10.91 0.77 -2.29
N PRO A 233 10.90 1.75 -1.38
CA PRO A 233 11.58 3.03 -1.56
C PRO A 233 13.10 2.85 -1.62
N SER A 234 13.82 3.82 -2.19
CA SER A 234 15.28 3.72 -2.34
C SER A 234 16.08 4.19 -1.11
N LYS A 235 15.41 4.62 -0.03
CA LYS A 235 15.99 4.90 1.29
C LYS A 235 15.06 4.29 2.34
N ALA A 236 15.63 3.75 3.41
CA ALA A 236 14.85 3.16 4.50
C ALA A 236 13.90 4.19 5.13
N MET A 237 12.63 3.83 5.24
CA MET A 237 11.59 4.64 5.88
C MET A 237 10.48 3.76 6.47
N PRO A 238 9.74 4.26 7.45
CA PRO A 238 8.52 3.61 7.90
C PRO A 238 7.54 3.44 6.73
N ASP A 239 6.94 2.27 6.61
CA ASP A 239 6.08 1.93 5.48
C ASP A 239 4.85 2.84 5.37
N SER A 240 4.25 3.21 6.51
CA SER A 240 3.14 4.18 6.58
C SER A 240 3.50 5.57 6.08
N HIS A 241 4.79 5.91 6.08
CA HIS A 241 5.32 7.21 5.63
C HIS A 241 5.79 7.19 4.17
N ASN A 242 5.63 6.06 3.49
CA ASN A 242 5.91 5.95 2.05
C ASN A 242 4.77 6.58 1.22
N ALA A 243 4.45 7.83 1.52
CA ALA A 243 3.50 8.72 0.85
C ALA A 243 3.81 10.17 1.23
N GLY A 244 3.29 11.14 0.46
CA GLY A 244 3.64 12.54 0.66
C GLY A 244 3.02 13.18 1.91
N ASP A 245 1.85 12.72 2.34
CA ASP A 245 1.16 13.25 3.53
C ASP A 245 1.82 12.76 4.83
N PHE A 246 1.78 11.46 5.11
CA PHE A 246 2.44 10.91 6.30
C PHE A 246 3.96 11.08 6.24
N GLY A 247 4.57 10.95 5.06
CA GLY A 247 5.99 11.23 4.88
C GLY A 247 6.39 12.64 5.30
N SER A 248 5.47 13.60 5.22
CA SER A 248 5.73 14.97 5.69
C SER A 248 6.02 15.07 7.20
N PHE A 249 5.54 14.12 8.02
CA PHE A 249 5.87 14.05 9.45
C PHE A 249 7.33 13.66 9.71
N LEU A 250 8.03 13.07 8.72
CA LEU A 250 9.45 12.75 8.84
C LEU A 250 10.35 13.97 8.62
N ILE A 251 9.83 15.08 8.06
CA ILE A 251 10.65 16.23 7.69
C ILE A 251 11.11 16.98 8.94
N GLY A 252 12.44 16.92 9.17
CA GLY A 252 13.06 17.54 10.35
C GLY A 252 12.62 16.96 11.68
N ALA A 253 12.04 15.77 11.69
CA ALA A 253 11.52 15.13 12.90
C ALA A 253 12.65 14.71 13.87
N PRO A 254 12.43 14.73 15.17
CA PRO A 254 13.44 14.37 16.18
C PRO A 254 13.56 12.86 16.39
N HIS A 255 13.64 12.08 15.30
CA HIS A 255 13.81 10.61 15.35
C HIS A 255 14.73 10.10 14.22
N GLU A 256 15.04 8.83 14.22
CA GLU A 256 16.03 8.20 13.33
C GLU A 256 15.66 8.22 11.82
N TYR A 257 14.39 8.37 11.49
CA TYR A 257 13.89 8.40 10.10
C TYR A 257 13.64 9.82 9.58
N ALA A 258 14.38 10.82 10.09
CA ALA A 258 14.25 12.19 9.62
C ALA A 258 14.66 12.32 8.13
N PHE A 259 13.87 13.09 7.38
CA PHE A 259 14.08 13.39 5.96
C PHE A 259 14.09 14.89 5.71
N THR A 260 14.67 15.31 4.60
CA THR A 260 14.32 16.58 3.95
C THR A 260 13.16 16.36 2.97
N GLN A 261 12.52 17.44 2.51
CA GLN A 261 11.45 17.32 1.51
C GLN A 261 11.99 16.71 0.21
N GLU A 262 13.18 17.14 -0.24
CA GLU A 262 13.80 16.61 -1.45
C GLU A 262 14.11 15.12 -1.34
N GLU A 263 14.63 14.68 -0.19
CA GLU A 263 14.86 13.24 0.05
C GLU A 263 13.58 12.45 0.02
N LEU A 264 12.51 12.93 0.67
CA LEU A 264 11.21 12.25 0.66
C LEU A 264 10.69 12.10 -0.77
N ASP A 265 10.71 13.17 -1.58
CA ASP A 265 10.22 13.14 -2.96
C ASP A 265 11.07 12.24 -3.86
N LEU A 266 12.39 12.21 -3.64
CA LEU A 266 13.31 11.34 -4.39
C LEU A 266 13.12 9.87 -4.08
N HIS A 267 12.95 9.52 -2.80
CA HIS A 267 13.05 8.13 -2.34
C HIS A 267 11.73 7.39 -2.23
N ARG A 268 10.60 8.07 -1.89
CA ARG A 268 9.28 7.44 -1.73
C ARG A 268 8.76 6.84 -3.02
N THR A 269 7.92 5.83 -2.91
CA THR A 269 7.23 5.16 -4.02
C THR A 269 5.71 5.30 -3.96
N ASP A 270 5.18 5.99 -2.96
CA ASP A 270 3.75 6.20 -2.66
C ASP A 270 2.95 4.88 -2.55
N GLY A 271 3.52 3.88 -1.86
CA GLY A 271 2.85 2.60 -1.68
C GLY A 271 1.77 2.59 -0.59
N HIS A 272 1.72 3.59 0.29
CA HIS A 272 0.67 3.78 1.30
C HIS A 272 -0.36 4.79 0.80
N MET A 273 -1.44 4.30 0.21
CA MET A 273 -2.35 5.11 -0.59
C MET A 273 -3.76 5.26 0.02
N ASP A 274 -4.27 4.21 0.65
CA ASP A 274 -5.64 4.09 1.17
C ASP A 274 -6.73 4.48 0.15
N ILE A 275 -6.50 4.11 -1.10
CA ILE A 275 -7.44 4.35 -2.19
C ILE A 275 -8.38 3.15 -2.32
N SER A 276 -9.66 3.32 -2.01
CA SER A 276 -10.69 2.27 -2.02
C SER A 276 -10.84 1.54 -3.36
N ARG A 277 -10.31 2.11 -4.45
CA ARG A 277 -10.31 1.53 -5.81
C ARG A 277 -9.12 0.61 -6.09
N VAL A 278 -8.14 0.50 -5.17
CA VAL A 278 -7.05 -0.48 -5.24
C VAL A 278 -7.55 -1.85 -4.77
N ARG A 279 -8.51 -2.40 -5.49
CA ARG A 279 -9.28 -3.60 -5.16
C ARG A 279 -9.21 -4.67 -6.23
N GLU A 280 -9.82 -5.82 -5.97
CA GLU A 280 -9.92 -6.90 -6.94
C GLU A 280 -10.36 -6.39 -8.32
N GLY A 281 -9.64 -6.80 -9.37
CA GLY A 281 -9.84 -6.38 -10.74
C GLY A 281 -9.11 -5.09 -11.14
N ALA A 282 -8.61 -4.28 -10.22
CA ALA A 282 -7.79 -3.13 -10.54
C ALA A 282 -6.35 -3.52 -10.93
N THR A 283 -5.68 -2.61 -11.62
CA THR A 283 -4.26 -2.71 -11.96
C THR A 283 -3.55 -1.46 -11.46
N ILE A 284 -2.42 -1.62 -10.80
CA ILE A 284 -1.54 -0.51 -10.42
C ILE A 284 -0.20 -0.65 -11.14
N ILE A 285 0.41 0.46 -11.54
CA ILE A 285 1.74 0.51 -12.13
C ILE A 285 2.62 1.31 -11.18
N CYS A 286 3.58 0.66 -10.56
CA CYS A 286 4.44 1.22 -9.52
C CYS A 286 5.85 1.52 -10.05
N PRO A 287 6.52 2.60 -9.58
CA PRO A 287 7.90 2.89 -9.92
C PRO A 287 8.85 1.82 -9.39
N VAL A 288 9.96 1.55 -10.07
CA VAL A 288 11.07 0.73 -9.57
C VAL A 288 12.21 1.64 -9.18
N LYS A 289 12.47 1.75 -7.87
CA LYS A 289 13.55 2.58 -7.31
C LYS A 289 14.70 1.75 -6.72
N VAL A 290 14.54 0.43 -6.66
CA VAL A 290 15.56 -0.53 -6.22
C VAL A 290 15.56 -1.75 -7.14
N PRO A 291 16.69 -2.47 -7.31
CA PRO A 291 16.72 -3.70 -8.11
C PRO A 291 15.67 -4.70 -7.62
N GLY A 292 14.94 -5.32 -8.54
CA GLY A 292 13.85 -6.24 -8.22
C GLY A 292 12.55 -5.57 -7.80
N GLY A 293 12.53 -4.24 -7.61
CA GLY A 293 11.38 -3.43 -7.25
C GLY A 293 10.89 -3.63 -5.82
N GLY A 294 10.95 -4.84 -5.26
CA GLY A 294 10.50 -5.17 -3.92
C GLY A 294 9.01 -4.91 -3.70
N VAL A 295 8.17 -5.73 -4.34
CA VAL A 295 6.70 -5.63 -4.20
C VAL A 295 6.27 -6.03 -2.80
N TYR A 296 5.51 -5.18 -2.10
CA TYR A 296 4.97 -5.43 -0.77
C TYR A 296 3.49 -5.12 -0.69
N ILE A 297 2.83 -5.72 0.30
CA ILE A 297 1.39 -5.65 0.52
C ILE A 297 1.15 -5.52 2.02
N GLY A 298 0.15 -4.75 2.40
CA GLY A 298 -0.30 -4.64 3.79
C GLY A 298 -1.56 -3.81 3.90
N ASP A 299 -1.94 -3.50 5.12
CA ASP A 299 -3.00 -2.55 5.40
C ASP A 299 -4.28 -2.86 4.62
N MET A 300 -4.78 -4.09 4.79
CA MET A 300 -5.98 -4.52 4.10
C MET A 300 -7.22 -4.03 4.82
N HIS A 301 -8.12 -3.40 4.08
CA HIS A 301 -9.36 -2.83 4.59
C HIS A 301 -10.58 -3.60 4.09
N ALA A 302 -11.58 -3.77 4.95
CA ALA A 302 -12.86 -4.39 4.58
C ALA A 302 -13.77 -3.42 3.82
N MET A 303 -13.76 -2.16 4.18
CA MET A 303 -14.47 -1.05 3.53
C MET A 303 -13.91 0.28 4.01
N GLN A 304 -14.12 1.33 3.19
CA GLN A 304 -13.76 2.70 3.54
C GLN A 304 -14.61 3.67 2.71
N GLY A 305 -15.06 4.74 3.33
CA GLY A 305 -15.48 5.94 2.60
C GLY A 305 -14.26 6.68 2.05
N ASP A 306 -14.33 7.18 0.82
CA ASP A 306 -13.24 7.94 0.21
C ASP A 306 -12.80 9.09 1.14
N GLY A 307 -11.49 9.18 1.34
CA GLY A 307 -10.89 10.17 2.22
C GLY A 307 -10.44 9.65 3.58
N GLU A 308 -10.91 8.48 4.05
CA GLU A 308 -10.54 7.93 5.37
C GLU A 308 -10.49 8.99 6.48
N ILE A 309 -11.54 9.80 6.55
CA ILE A 309 -11.55 11.07 7.28
C ILE A 309 -11.41 10.95 8.81
N ALA A 310 -11.53 9.75 9.35
CA ALA A 310 -11.27 9.47 10.77
C ALA A 310 -9.80 9.13 11.04
N GLY A 311 -8.96 9.00 10.00
CA GLY A 311 -7.55 8.60 10.09
C GLY A 311 -7.33 7.09 10.12
N HIS A 312 -8.37 6.31 10.39
CA HIS A 312 -8.38 4.85 10.43
C HIS A 312 -9.69 4.31 9.89
N THR A 313 -9.70 3.05 9.47
CA THR A 313 -10.89 2.38 8.97
C THR A 313 -11.03 0.95 9.53
N THR A 314 -11.61 0.04 8.76
CA THR A 314 -11.94 -1.34 9.14
C THR A 314 -10.85 -2.30 8.69
N ASP A 315 -9.76 -2.37 9.46
CA ASP A 315 -8.60 -3.20 9.17
C ASP A 315 -8.90 -4.68 9.33
N VAL A 316 -8.49 -5.48 8.36
CA VAL A 316 -8.76 -6.92 8.33
C VAL A 316 -7.56 -7.71 7.79
N ALA A 317 -7.46 -8.96 8.20
CA ALA A 317 -6.57 -9.92 7.57
C ALA A 317 -7.24 -10.57 6.35
N GLY A 318 -6.43 -11.06 5.41
CA GLY A 318 -6.94 -11.72 4.23
C GLY A 318 -5.88 -12.44 3.41
N ILE A 319 -6.34 -13.00 2.29
CA ILE A 319 -5.48 -13.62 1.29
C ILE A 319 -5.62 -12.84 0.00
N VAL A 320 -4.50 -12.47 -0.60
CA VAL A 320 -4.44 -11.66 -1.82
C VAL A 320 -3.68 -12.43 -2.89
N GLN A 321 -4.21 -12.42 -4.11
CA GLN A 321 -3.50 -12.91 -5.29
C GLN A 321 -3.19 -11.76 -6.25
N LEU A 322 -1.91 -11.58 -6.55
CA LEU A 322 -1.41 -10.56 -7.48
C LEU A 322 -0.69 -11.22 -8.65
N GLN A 323 -0.77 -10.62 -9.82
CA GLN A 323 0.09 -10.93 -10.95
C GLN A 323 0.97 -9.74 -11.28
N VAL A 324 2.27 -9.93 -11.36
CA VAL A 324 3.24 -8.88 -11.65
C VAL A 324 3.74 -8.94 -13.10
N LYS A 325 4.16 -7.78 -13.64
CA LYS A 325 4.83 -7.70 -14.94
C LYS A 325 5.74 -6.48 -14.99
N VAL A 326 6.97 -6.67 -15.46
CA VAL A 326 7.93 -5.57 -15.63
C VAL A 326 7.66 -4.80 -16.92
N LEU A 327 7.65 -3.49 -16.83
CA LEU A 327 7.66 -2.55 -17.96
C LEU A 327 9.02 -1.89 -18.03
N LYS A 328 9.81 -2.29 -19.00
CA LYS A 328 11.17 -1.79 -19.19
C LYS A 328 11.19 -0.33 -19.64
N LYS A 329 12.05 0.48 -19.00
CA LYS A 329 12.29 1.90 -19.33
C LYS A 329 10.99 2.74 -19.25
N VAL A 330 10.20 2.52 -18.21
CA VAL A 330 9.03 3.30 -17.85
C VAL A 330 9.32 3.94 -16.49
N ALA A 331 10.00 5.07 -16.51
CA ALA A 331 10.34 5.80 -15.29
C ALA A 331 9.12 6.57 -14.79
N LEU A 332 8.66 6.22 -13.59
CA LEU A 332 7.56 6.87 -12.89
C LEU A 332 8.06 7.55 -11.62
N GLU A 333 7.50 8.70 -11.28
CA GLU A 333 7.74 9.37 -9.98
C GLU A 333 6.83 8.82 -8.88
N GLY A 334 5.64 8.37 -9.25
CA GLY A 334 4.67 7.75 -8.36
C GLY A 334 3.76 6.79 -9.12
N PRO A 335 2.84 6.10 -8.44
CA PRO A 335 2.02 5.06 -9.05
C PRO A 335 0.95 5.62 -10.01
N ILE A 336 0.51 4.76 -10.93
CA ILE A 336 -0.65 4.97 -11.79
C ILE A 336 -1.67 3.88 -11.45
N LEU A 337 -2.90 4.28 -11.16
CA LEU A 337 -4.01 3.35 -10.94
C LEU A 337 -4.85 3.22 -12.22
N LEU A 338 -5.18 2.00 -12.55
CA LEU A 338 -6.17 1.64 -13.57
C LEU A 338 -7.32 0.89 -12.85
N PRO A 339 -8.32 1.62 -12.34
CA PRO A 339 -9.42 1.03 -11.59
C PRO A 339 -10.32 0.18 -12.49
N ASN A 340 -11.28 -0.52 -11.93
CA ASN A 340 -12.33 -1.16 -12.70
C ASN A 340 -13.21 -0.11 -13.40
N VAL A 341 -13.88 -0.49 -14.49
CA VAL A 341 -14.70 0.44 -15.30
C VAL A 341 -15.82 1.07 -14.46
N GLU A 342 -16.43 0.30 -13.56
CA GLU A 342 -17.46 0.79 -12.65
C GLU A 342 -16.96 1.84 -11.66
N ASP A 343 -15.67 1.80 -11.32
CA ASP A 343 -15.02 2.70 -10.38
C ASP A 343 -14.43 3.96 -11.02
N LEU A 344 -14.47 4.05 -12.35
CA LEU A 344 -14.05 5.24 -13.06
C LEU A 344 -15.06 6.38 -12.86
N PRO A 345 -14.58 7.64 -12.76
CA PRO A 345 -15.45 8.80 -12.90
C PRO A 345 -16.31 8.72 -14.15
N TYR A 346 -17.54 9.17 -14.08
CA TYR A 346 -18.48 9.06 -15.20
C TYR A 346 -17.89 9.60 -16.51
N THR A 347 -17.27 10.75 -16.47
CA THR A 347 -16.66 11.42 -17.62
C THR A 347 -15.43 10.70 -18.18
N ALA A 348 -14.79 9.85 -17.40
CA ALA A 348 -13.60 9.09 -17.80
C ALA A 348 -13.93 7.70 -18.36
N LYS A 349 -15.17 7.22 -18.23
CA LYS A 349 -15.54 5.88 -18.70
C LYS A 349 -15.25 5.69 -20.19
N PRO A 350 -14.79 4.50 -20.61
CA PRO A 350 -14.57 4.20 -22.02
C PRO A 350 -15.84 4.42 -22.85
N PHE A 351 -15.70 5.09 -23.99
CA PHE A 351 -16.81 5.32 -24.91
C PHE A 351 -17.23 4.03 -25.62
N THR A 352 -18.52 3.82 -25.77
CA THR A 352 -19.11 2.75 -26.57
C THR A 352 -18.85 2.96 -28.07
N LYS A 353 -19.04 1.92 -28.87
CA LYS A 353 -18.92 2.02 -30.34
C LYS A 353 -19.89 3.05 -30.92
N GLU A 354 -21.09 3.12 -30.35
CA GLU A 354 -22.13 4.06 -30.79
C GLU A 354 -21.77 5.51 -30.47
N GLU A 355 -21.30 5.78 -29.25
CA GLU A 355 -20.82 7.11 -28.87
C GLU A 355 -19.65 7.55 -29.76
N LYS A 356 -18.69 6.65 -30.02
CA LYS A 356 -17.58 6.93 -30.93
C LYS A 356 -18.03 7.21 -32.38
N ARG A 357 -19.12 6.57 -32.86
CA ARG A 357 -19.70 6.84 -34.14
C ARG A 357 -20.30 8.26 -34.19
N ARG A 358 -21.16 8.57 -33.22
CA ARG A 358 -21.80 9.89 -33.09
C ARG A 358 -20.78 11.03 -32.95
N ALA A 359 -19.72 10.79 -32.17
CA ALA A 359 -18.63 11.75 -32.00
C ALA A 359 -17.92 12.05 -33.34
N ARG A 360 -17.73 11.06 -34.22
CA ARG A 360 -17.13 11.27 -35.53
C ARG A 360 -18.05 12.08 -36.44
N GLU A 361 -19.35 11.80 -36.45
CA GLU A 361 -20.35 12.55 -37.23
C GLU A 361 -20.39 14.02 -36.82
N LEU A 362 -20.39 14.27 -35.48
CA LEU A 362 -20.32 15.61 -34.93
C LEU A 362 -19.00 16.31 -35.29
N ALA A 363 -17.88 15.62 -35.19
CA ALA A 363 -16.56 16.14 -35.53
C ALA A 363 -16.47 16.55 -37.00
N GLU A 364 -17.04 15.74 -37.89
CA GLU A 364 -17.08 16.02 -39.33
C GLU A 364 -17.90 17.27 -39.66
N GLU A 365 -19.07 17.46 -39.01
CA GLU A 365 -19.91 18.67 -39.15
C GLU A 365 -19.12 19.96 -38.83
N PHE A 366 -18.20 19.92 -37.86
CA PHE A 366 -17.40 21.08 -37.47
C PHE A 366 -15.97 21.07 -38.03
N GLY A 367 -15.69 20.25 -39.04
CA GLY A 367 -14.40 20.23 -39.74
C GLY A 367 -13.25 19.63 -38.96
N VAL A 368 -13.54 18.91 -37.89
CA VAL A 368 -12.52 18.16 -37.11
C VAL A 368 -12.18 16.88 -37.88
N LYS A 369 -10.95 16.79 -38.37
CA LYS A 369 -10.50 15.68 -39.24
C LYS A 369 -10.40 14.34 -38.52
N GLN A 370 -10.10 14.37 -37.23
CA GLN A 370 -9.90 13.15 -36.46
C GLN A 370 -10.28 13.34 -34.98
N VAL A 371 -11.16 12.50 -34.47
CA VAL A 371 -11.45 12.38 -33.04
C VAL A 371 -10.32 11.61 -32.35
N GLU A 372 -9.92 12.05 -31.20
CA GLU A 372 -8.89 11.35 -30.41
C GLU A 372 -9.36 9.94 -30.00
N ASP A 373 -8.50 8.94 -30.16
CA ASP A 373 -8.63 7.63 -29.51
C ASP A 373 -7.86 7.69 -28.19
N ALA A 374 -8.58 7.77 -27.08
CA ALA A 374 -8.01 7.99 -25.75
C ALA A 374 -8.51 6.96 -24.75
N PHE A 375 -7.79 6.80 -23.65
CA PHE A 375 -8.10 5.86 -22.59
C PHE A 375 -7.92 6.52 -21.20
N PRO A 376 -8.75 6.13 -20.21
CA PRO A 376 -8.64 6.69 -18.87
C PRO A 376 -7.35 6.25 -18.19
N VAL A 377 -6.73 7.17 -17.46
CA VAL A 377 -5.58 6.95 -16.60
C VAL A 377 -5.77 7.74 -15.32
N SER A 378 -5.51 7.14 -14.17
CA SER A 378 -5.56 7.80 -12.88
C SER A 378 -4.13 7.92 -12.33
N VAL A 379 -3.57 9.12 -12.34
CA VAL A 379 -2.26 9.42 -11.78
C VAL A 379 -2.42 9.70 -10.29
N ILE A 380 -1.67 8.99 -9.45
CA ILE A 380 -1.70 9.17 -8.00
C ILE A 380 -0.76 10.31 -7.62
N GLY A 381 -1.28 11.22 -6.81
CA GLY A 381 -0.49 12.27 -6.16
C GLY A 381 -0.64 12.22 -4.65
N SER A 382 0.43 12.58 -3.97
CA SER A 382 0.41 12.69 -2.51
C SER A 382 1.20 13.92 -2.05
N GLY A 383 0.74 14.53 -0.97
CA GLY A 383 1.32 15.74 -0.40
C GLY A 383 0.71 16.01 0.97
N LYS A 384 1.23 16.98 1.69
CA LYS A 384 0.78 17.33 3.05
C LYS A 384 -0.71 17.71 3.14
N THR A 385 -1.26 18.21 2.04
CA THR A 385 -2.65 18.64 1.90
C THR A 385 -3.24 18.10 0.60
N LEU A 386 -4.60 18.11 0.49
CA LEU A 386 -5.27 17.74 -0.76
C LEU A 386 -4.84 18.61 -1.95
N ASN A 387 -4.55 19.90 -1.72
CA ASN A 387 -4.08 20.79 -2.77
C ASN A 387 -2.69 20.37 -3.25
N GLU A 388 -1.74 20.19 -2.33
CA GLU A 388 -0.40 19.72 -2.67
C GLU A 388 -0.42 18.35 -3.35
N ALA A 389 -1.28 17.43 -2.90
CA ALA A 389 -1.46 16.13 -3.54
C ALA A 389 -2.01 16.26 -4.97
N THR A 390 -2.95 17.20 -5.19
CA THR A 390 -3.49 17.50 -6.51
C THR A 390 -2.42 18.07 -7.42
N ASP A 391 -1.67 19.08 -6.97
CA ASP A 391 -0.58 19.69 -7.73
C ASP A 391 0.50 18.65 -8.09
N ASN A 392 0.81 17.75 -7.14
CA ASN A 392 1.75 16.64 -7.37
C ASN A 392 1.23 15.68 -8.45
N ALA A 393 -0.06 15.29 -8.41
CA ALA A 393 -0.65 14.43 -9.44
C ALA A 393 -0.62 15.08 -10.84
N ILE A 394 -0.97 16.37 -10.93
CA ILE A 394 -0.97 17.12 -12.19
C ILE A 394 0.45 17.26 -12.75
N SER A 395 1.43 17.62 -11.92
CA SER A 395 2.82 17.74 -12.32
C SER A 395 3.41 16.41 -12.81
N ARG A 396 3.15 15.29 -12.09
CA ARG A 396 3.52 13.94 -12.51
C ARG A 396 2.90 13.56 -13.85
N ALA A 397 1.62 13.87 -14.05
CA ALA A 397 0.91 13.62 -15.30
C ALA A 397 1.51 14.44 -16.45
N ALA A 398 1.72 15.73 -16.26
CA ALA A 398 2.32 16.64 -17.24
C ALA A 398 3.69 16.14 -17.70
N LYS A 399 4.55 15.79 -16.74
CA LYS A 399 5.89 15.26 -17.01
C LYS A 399 5.87 13.91 -17.72
N LEU A 400 5.06 12.96 -17.24
CA LEU A 400 4.98 11.61 -17.83
C LEU A 400 4.47 11.63 -19.27
N PHE A 401 3.41 12.41 -19.52
CA PHE A 401 2.74 12.45 -20.83
C PHE A 401 3.29 13.52 -21.75
N GLU A 402 4.29 14.30 -21.32
CA GLU A 402 4.86 15.43 -22.05
C GLU A 402 3.77 16.45 -22.50
N MET A 403 2.85 16.72 -21.57
CA MET A 403 1.77 17.70 -21.70
C MET A 403 2.11 18.94 -20.85
N SER A 404 1.53 20.09 -21.18
CA SER A 404 1.56 21.21 -20.25
C SER A 404 0.59 20.97 -19.08
N GLU A 405 0.86 21.53 -17.91
CA GLU A 405 -0.08 21.45 -16.77
C GLU A 405 -1.48 21.99 -17.13
N PRO A 406 -1.61 23.15 -17.84
CA PRO A 406 -2.92 23.61 -18.33
C PRO A 406 -3.65 22.61 -19.22
N GLU A 407 -2.93 21.84 -20.06
CA GLU A 407 -3.55 20.78 -20.86
C GLU A 407 -4.06 19.66 -19.97
N VAL A 408 -3.27 19.19 -18.99
CA VAL A 408 -3.70 18.14 -18.03
C VAL A 408 -4.92 18.61 -17.25
N LEU A 409 -4.91 19.86 -16.73
CA LEU A 409 -6.05 20.44 -16.02
C LEU A 409 -7.32 20.47 -16.86
N ASN A 410 -7.23 20.93 -18.11
CA ASN A 410 -8.38 20.96 -19.03
C ASN A 410 -8.88 19.55 -19.36
N ARG A 411 -7.98 18.59 -19.62
CA ARG A 411 -8.35 17.20 -19.87
C ARG A 411 -9.04 16.58 -18.67
N ALA A 412 -8.53 16.77 -17.46
CA ALA A 412 -9.14 16.29 -16.22
C ALA A 412 -10.52 16.93 -16.00
N THR A 413 -10.68 18.23 -16.31
CA THR A 413 -11.94 18.93 -16.16
C THR A 413 -13.04 18.39 -17.10
N ILE A 414 -12.72 18.08 -18.36
CA ILE A 414 -13.73 17.67 -19.34
C ILE A 414 -13.86 16.14 -19.50
N THR A 415 -12.85 15.37 -19.09
CA THR A 415 -12.82 13.92 -19.29
C THR A 415 -12.49 13.14 -18.03
N GLY A 416 -12.54 13.74 -16.85
CA GLY A 416 -12.11 13.06 -15.64
C GLY A 416 -12.57 13.71 -14.34
N SER A 417 -11.74 13.59 -13.32
CA SER A 417 -11.96 14.15 -11.99
C SER A 417 -10.66 14.15 -11.15
N ILE A 418 -10.73 14.86 -10.02
CA ILE A 418 -9.86 14.62 -8.86
C ILE A 418 -10.69 13.86 -7.82
N GLU A 419 -10.19 12.72 -7.35
CA GLU A 419 -10.86 11.88 -6.37
C GLU A 419 -9.93 11.66 -5.17
N ILE A 420 -10.49 11.73 -3.98
CA ILE A 420 -9.73 11.60 -2.73
C ILE A 420 -9.54 10.11 -2.43
N GLY A 421 -8.29 9.71 -2.15
CA GLY A 421 -7.96 8.41 -1.56
C GLY A 421 -7.99 8.51 -0.04
N ARG A 422 -7.06 9.32 0.51
CA ARG A 422 -6.94 9.61 1.94
C ARG A 422 -6.83 11.12 2.19
N HIS A 423 -7.57 11.62 3.15
CA HIS A 423 -7.37 12.96 3.73
C HIS A 423 -6.27 12.88 4.81
N PRO A 424 -5.30 13.81 4.88
CA PRO A 424 -5.33 15.08 4.16
C PRO A 424 -4.61 15.12 2.81
N GLY A 425 -4.00 14.06 2.30
CA GLY A 425 -3.13 14.28 1.17
C GLY A 425 -2.82 13.11 0.23
N VAL A 426 -3.79 12.26 -0.13
CA VAL A 426 -3.68 11.33 -1.27
C VAL A 426 -4.85 11.50 -2.22
N VAL A 427 -4.57 11.71 -3.50
CA VAL A 427 -5.60 11.86 -4.54
C VAL A 427 -5.27 11.04 -5.80
N THR A 428 -6.28 10.83 -6.63
CA THR A 428 -6.12 10.40 -8.02
C THR A 428 -6.59 11.50 -8.96
N ALA A 429 -5.74 11.91 -9.91
CA ALA A 429 -6.13 12.73 -11.04
C ALA A 429 -6.43 11.83 -12.23
N THR A 430 -7.71 11.66 -12.55
CA THR A 430 -8.18 10.79 -13.65
C THR A 430 -8.53 11.64 -14.86
N PHE A 431 -8.08 11.22 -16.06
CA PHE A 431 -8.46 11.84 -17.34
C PHE A 431 -8.15 10.93 -18.51
N GLN A 432 -8.73 11.28 -19.69
CA GLN A 432 -8.50 10.57 -20.95
C GLN A 432 -7.17 10.99 -21.57
N VAL A 433 -6.28 10.02 -21.79
CA VAL A 433 -4.94 10.23 -22.40
C VAL A 433 -4.93 9.64 -23.81
N PRO A 434 -4.47 10.40 -24.84
CA PRO A 434 -4.42 9.93 -26.21
C PRO A 434 -3.57 8.66 -26.37
N LYS A 435 -4.05 7.71 -27.15
CA LYS A 435 -3.37 6.44 -27.43
C LYS A 435 -1.95 6.62 -27.97
N THR A 436 -1.71 7.66 -28.75
CA THR A 436 -0.39 8.00 -29.28
C THR A 436 0.60 8.30 -28.15
N VAL A 437 0.16 9.08 -27.17
CA VAL A 437 0.95 9.40 -25.95
C VAL A 437 1.19 8.13 -25.12
N LEU A 438 0.15 7.34 -24.87
CA LEU A 438 0.26 6.09 -24.12
C LEU A 438 1.22 5.07 -24.77
N LYS A 439 1.29 5.05 -26.10
CA LYS A 439 2.27 4.25 -26.85
C LYS A 439 3.68 4.78 -26.68
N LYS A 440 3.88 6.11 -26.70
CA LYS A 440 5.17 6.77 -26.51
C LYS A 440 5.74 6.43 -25.14
N VAL A 441 4.93 6.51 -24.08
CA VAL A 441 5.32 6.16 -22.71
C VAL A 441 5.23 4.67 -22.38
N ARG A 442 4.94 3.81 -23.38
CA ARG A 442 4.97 2.34 -23.33
C ARG A 442 3.97 1.66 -22.39
N ILE A 443 2.96 2.35 -21.90
CA ILE A 443 1.91 1.78 -21.02
C ILE A 443 0.63 1.41 -21.74
N TYR A 444 0.49 1.74 -23.03
CA TYR A 444 -0.73 1.51 -23.81
C TYR A 444 -1.25 0.07 -23.75
N LYS A 445 -0.36 -0.94 -23.86
CA LYS A 445 -0.78 -2.35 -23.86
C LYS A 445 -1.43 -2.76 -22.55
N THR A 446 -0.90 -2.25 -21.43
CA THR A 446 -1.43 -2.50 -20.08
C THR A 446 -2.81 -1.87 -19.92
N ILE A 447 -2.96 -0.60 -20.33
CA ILE A 447 -4.22 0.13 -20.23
C ILE A 447 -5.28 -0.50 -21.13
N LYS A 448 -4.92 -0.85 -22.37
CA LYS A 448 -5.81 -1.55 -23.28
C LYS A 448 -6.32 -2.87 -22.67
N LYS A 449 -5.44 -3.66 -22.06
CA LYS A 449 -5.83 -4.93 -21.39
C LYS A 449 -6.77 -4.71 -20.20
N GLN A 450 -6.71 -3.55 -19.55
CA GLN A 450 -7.58 -3.23 -18.41
C GLN A 450 -8.99 -2.87 -18.86
N TYR A 451 -9.15 -2.20 -20.02
CA TYR A 451 -10.42 -1.56 -20.44
C TYR A 451 -11.04 -2.12 -21.74
N ASP A 452 -10.42 -3.08 -22.43
CA ASP A 452 -11.02 -3.86 -23.53
C ASP A 452 -11.67 -5.15 -22.99
#